data_cf899bae7e375286374ba1d3144ce744
#
_entry.id   cf899bae7e375286374ba1d3144ce744
#
_cell.length_a   1.000
_cell.length_b   1.000
_cell.length_c   1.000
_cell.angle_alpha   90.00
_cell.angle_beta   90.00
_cell.angle_gamma   90.00
#
_symmetry.space_group_name_H-M   'P 1'
#
loop_
_entity.id
_entity.type
_entity.pdbx_description
1 polymer ?
#
loop_
_entity_poly.entity_id
_entity_poly.type
_entity_poly.pdbx_seq_one_letter_code
_entity_poly.pdbx_strand_id
1 'polypeptide(L)'
;MDQLKVAEAKLLRGAVISKLYMTYGTDIRIYALKNLLRSKGLVQDEDLKKTIFYLGGDGKRYIHVEVNKEEWRDSMIWLTPAGVNLAEKDIEDVGVIFDDE
;
A
#
# COMPACT_ATOMS: atom_id res chain seq x y z
N MET A 1 -10.63 -12.73 16.37
CA MET A 1 -10.16 -11.51 15.67
C MET A 1 -11.37 -10.77 15.12
N ASP A 2 -11.35 -9.46 15.22
CA ASP A 2 -12.45 -8.62 14.75
C ASP A 2 -12.49 -8.62 13.23
N GLN A 3 -13.57 -9.13 12.64
CA GLN A 3 -13.71 -9.20 11.19
C GLN A 3 -13.75 -7.82 10.53
N LEU A 4 -14.29 -6.82 11.23
CA LEU A 4 -14.31 -5.46 10.71
C LEU A 4 -12.88 -4.92 10.54
N LYS A 5 -12.02 -5.15 11.52
CA LYS A 5 -10.62 -4.72 11.44
C LYS A 5 -9.87 -5.45 10.33
N VAL A 6 -10.18 -6.73 10.13
CA VAL A 6 -9.57 -7.49 9.03
C VAL A 6 -10.00 -6.89 7.69
N ALA A 7 -11.27 -6.58 7.52
CA ALA A 7 -11.77 -5.97 6.28
C ALA A 7 -11.14 -4.61 6.05
N GLU A 8 -11.02 -3.80 7.10
CA GLU A 8 -10.39 -2.49 7.00
C GLU A 8 -8.92 -2.59 6.59
N ALA A 9 -8.21 -3.59 7.14
CA ALA A 9 -6.81 -3.82 6.77
C ALA A 9 -6.67 -4.18 5.30
N LYS A 10 -7.57 -5.06 4.81
CA LYS A 10 -7.56 -5.46 3.40
C LYS A 10 -7.87 -4.29 2.46
N LEU A 11 -8.81 -3.43 2.87
CA LEU A 11 -9.16 -2.23 2.10
C LEU A 11 -8.01 -1.22 2.08
N LEU A 12 -7.30 -1.07 3.19
CA LEU A 12 -6.14 -0.18 3.22
C LEU A 12 -5.03 -0.68 2.30
N ARG A 13 -4.81 -2.00 2.27
CA ARG A 13 -3.84 -2.59 1.33
C ARG A 13 -4.23 -2.28 -0.11
N GLY A 14 -5.50 -2.44 -0.45
CA GLY A 14 -6.00 -2.11 -1.79
C GLY A 14 -5.84 -0.64 -2.12
N ALA A 15 -6.11 0.24 -1.15
CA ALA A 15 -5.96 1.68 -1.35
C ALA A 15 -4.50 2.06 -1.61
N VAL A 16 -3.56 1.44 -0.88
CA VAL A 16 -2.13 1.70 -1.10
C VAL A 16 -1.72 1.28 -2.51
N ILE A 17 -2.12 0.08 -2.94
CA ILE A 17 -1.82 -0.40 -4.30
C ILE A 17 -2.40 0.56 -5.34
N SER A 18 -3.65 0.98 -5.17
CA SER A 18 -4.31 1.88 -6.13
C SER A 18 -3.60 3.23 -6.23
N LYS A 19 -3.20 3.80 -5.09
CA LYS A 19 -2.51 5.10 -5.10
C LYS A 19 -1.12 4.99 -5.71
N LEU A 20 -0.40 3.90 -5.43
CA LEU A 20 0.92 3.68 -6.03
C LEU A 20 0.82 3.38 -7.52
N TYR A 21 -0.29 2.79 -7.96
CA TYR A 21 -0.53 2.59 -9.39
C TYR A 21 -0.72 3.93 -10.11
N MET A 22 -1.44 4.87 -9.48
CA MET A 22 -1.63 6.21 -10.04
C MET A 22 -0.29 6.95 -10.22
N THR A 23 0.68 6.66 -9.38
CA THR A 23 2.00 7.32 -9.42
C THR A 23 3.08 6.42 -10.01
N TYR A 24 2.69 5.30 -10.63
CA TYR A 24 3.65 4.34 -11.15
C TYR A 24 4.55 5.00 -12.20
N GLY A 25 5.84 4.67 -12.15
CA GLY A 25 6.84 5.31 -12.99
C GLY A 25 7.56 6.45 -12.26
N THR A 26 7.04 6.84 -11.09
CA THR A 26 7.64 7.86 -10.23
C THR A 26 7.68 7.29 -8.82
N ASP A 27 8.83 7.28 -8.19
CA ASP A 27 8.92 6.91 -6.79
C ASP A 27 8.44 8.09 -5.95
N ILE A 28 7.67 7.79 -4.90
CA ILE A 28 7.14 8.83 -4.01
C ILE A 28 7.56 8.53 -2.58
N ARG A 29 7.52 9.55 -1.74
CA ARG A 29 7.83 9.37 -0.32
C ARG A 29 6.59 8.87 0.42
N ILE A 30 6.83 8.17 1.53
CA ILE A 30 5.73 7.63 2.33
C ILE A 30 4.78 8.73 2.80
N TYR A 31 5.31 9.92 3.18
CA TYR A 31 4.44 11.00 3.59
C TYR A 31 3.50 11.46 2.46
N ALA A 32 3.97 11.41 1.22
CA ALA A 32 3.13 11.75 0.06
C ALA A 32 2.04 10.69 -0.15
N LEU A 33 2.39 9.40 -0.01
CA LEU A 33 1.40 8.33 -0.06
C LEU A 33 0.35 8.53 1.03
N LYS A 34 0.76 8.86 2.24
CA LYS A 34 -0.17 9.09 3.34
C LYS A 34 -1.15 10.22 3.01
N ASN A 35 -0.67 11.28 2.37
CA ASN A 35 -1.53 12.38 1.92
C ASN A 35 -2.53 11.91 0.86
N LEU A 36 -2.12 11.06 -0.07
CA LEU A 36 -3.02 10.52 -1.08
C LEU A 36 -4.11 9.63 -0.47
N LEU A 37 -3.84 9.03 0.67
CA LEU A 37 -4.80 8.16 1.36
C LEU A 37 -5.83 8.92 2.19
N ARG A 38 -5.72 10.24 2.30
CA ARG A 38 -6.65 11.03 3.13
C ARG A 38 -8.11 10.88 2.73
N SER A 39 -8.38 10.64 1.45
CA SER A 39 -9.75 10.42 1.00
C SER A 39 -10.39 9.17 1.60
N LYS A 40 -9.58 8.28 2.15
CA LYS A 40 -10.02 7.06 2.83
C LYS A 40 -10.16 7.25 4.34
N GLY A 41 -10.02 8.49 4.83
CA GLY A 41 -10.09 8.80 6.24
C GLY A 41 -8.71 8.96 6.85
N LEU A 42 -8.68 9.05 8.18
CA LEU A 42 -7.43 9.22 8.89
C LEU A 42 -6.69 7.89 8.96
N VAL A 43 -5.50 7.83 8.38
CA VAL A 43 -4.65 6.64 8.38
C VAL A 43 -3.52 6.87 9.40
N GLN A 44 -3.44 5.98 10.39
CA GLN A 44 -2.40 6.04 11.41
C GLN A 44 -1.09 5.48 10.84
N ASP A 45 0.03 6.04 11.28
CA ASP A 45 1.35 5.57 10.85
C ASP A 45 1.55 4.08 11.13
N GLU A 46 1.07 3.61 12.29
CA GLU A 46 1.22 2.20 12.67
C GLU A 46 0.51 1.29 11.68
N ASP A 47 -0.71 1.64 11.28
CA ASP A 47 -1.47 0.84 10.33
C ASP A 47 -0.82 0.88 8.94
N LEU A 48 -0.29 2.03 8.56
CA LEU A 48 0.41 2.16 7.28
C LEU A 48 1.69 1.32 7.28
N LYS A 49 2.45 1.32 8.38
CA LYS A 49 3.65 0.48 8.49
C LYS A 49 3.32 -0.99 8.33
N LYS A 50 2.26 -1.47 8.99
CA LYS A 50 1.82 -2.86 8.87
C LYS A 50 1.41 -3.19 7.44
N THR A 51 0.70 -2.28 6.80
CA THR A 51 0.27 -2.44 5.42
C THR A 51 1.46 -2.56 4.48
N ILE A 52 2.42 -1.67 4.63
CA ILE A 52 3.64 -1.67 3.81
C ILE A 52 4.44 -2.94 4.05
N PHE A 53 4.56 -3.37 5.31
CA PHE A 53 5.27 -4.59 5.65
C PHE A 53 4.63 -5.81 4.97
N TYR A 54 3.30 -5.87 4.99
CA TYR A 54 2.56 -6.96 4.35
C TYR A 54 2.80 -6.98 2.83
N LEU A 55 2.61 -5.83 2.19
CA LEU A 55 2.68 -5.74 0.73
C LEU A 55 4.10 -5.91 0.19
N GLY A 56 5.10 -5.56 0.98
CA GLY A 56 6.50 -5.69 0.60
C GLY A 56 7.16 -6.99 1.06
N GLY A 57 6.41 -7.85 1.76
CA GLY A 57 6.96 -9.09 2.30
C GLY A 57 7.32 -10.09 1.21
N ASP A 58 8.14 -11.08 1.59
CA ASP A 58 8.70 -12.04 0.65
C ASP A 58 7.66 -12.78 -0.18
N GLY A 59 6.52 -13.10 0.40
CA GLY A 59 5.48 -13.83 -0.30
C GLY A 59 4.64 -12.96 -1.23
N LYS A 60 4.71 -11.66 -1.12
CA LYS A 60 3.90 -10.72 -1.89
C LYS A 60 4.73 -9.92 -2.88
N ARG A 61 5.66 -9.13 -2.36
CA ARG A 61 6.56 -8.31 -3.18
C ARG A 61 5.83 -7.38 -4.16
N TYR A 62 4.67 -6.87 -3.73
CA TYR A 62 3.91 -5.96 -4.57
C TYR A 62 4.49 -4.55 -4.58
N ILE A 63 5.23 -4.21 -3.54
CA ILE A 63 5.85 -2.89 -3.41
C ILE A 63 7.32 -3.03 -3.06
N HIS A 64 8.07 -2.00 -3.41
CA HIS A 64 9.45 -1.86 -2.99
C HIS A 64 9.58 -0.59 -2.15
N VAL A 65 10.35 -0.68 -1.07
CA VAL A 65 10.59 0.46 -0.19
C VAL A 65 12.10 0.67 -0.08
N GLU A 66 12.54 1.88 -0.34
CA GLU A 66 13.90 2.29 -0.06
C GLU A 66 13.87 3.05 1.25
N VAL A 67 14.28 2.39 2.33
CA VAL A 67 14.11 2.88 3.69
C VAL A 67 15.06 4.02 4.00
N ASN A 68 14.50 5.13 4.50
CA ASN A 68 15.30 6.19 5.11
C ASN A 68 15.37 5.89 6.61
N LYS A 69 16.56 5.58 7.10
CA LYS A 69 16.75 5.14 8.49
C LYS A 69 16.56 6.26 9.50
N GLU A 70 16.75 7.50 9.08
CA GLU A 70 16.64 8.65 9.98
C GLU A 70 15.20 9.10 10.14
N GLU A 71 14.44 9.07 9.03
CA GLU A 71 13.05 9.47 9.03
C GLU A 71 12.25 8.53 8.12
N TRP A 72 11.46 7.65 8.73
CA TRP A 72 10.70 6.64 8.00
C TRP A 72 9.77 7.26 6.96
N ARG A 73 9.15 8.40 7.27
CA ARG A 73 8.22 9.05 6.34
C ARG A 73 8.89 9.56 5.07
N ASP A 74 10.22 9.71 5.09
CA ASP A 74 10.98 10.12 3.92
C ASP A 74 11.41 8.94 3.05
N SER A 75 11.10 7.72 3.46
CA SER A 75 11.38 6.53 2.64
C SER A 75 10.65 6.62 1.32
N MET A 76 11.30 6.10 0.27
CA MET A 76 10.70 6.06 -1.07
C MET A 76 9.96 4.75 -1.25
N ILE A 77 8.85 4.80 -1.98
CA ILE A 77 8.00 3.63 -2.18
C ILE A 77 7.44 3.63 -3.60
N TRP A 78 7.37 2.45 -4.21
CA TRP A 78 6.78 2.28 -5.54
C TRP A 78 6.32 0.84 -5.73
N LEU A 79 5.45 0.63 -6.76
CA LEU A 79 5.01 -0.71 -7.13
C LEU A 79 6.11 -1.47 -7.84
N THR A 80 6.12 -2.78 -7.59
CA THR A 80 6.87 -3.72 -8.42
C THR A 80 5.99 -4.15 -9.60
N PRO A 81 6.56 -4.86 -10.60
CA PRO A 81 5.71 -5.44 -11.65
C PRO A 81 4.59 -6.32 -11.11
N ALA A 82 4.84 -7.09 -10.04
CA ALA A 82 3.79 -7.88 -9.41
C ALA A 82 2.68 -6.99 -8.84
N GLY A 83 3.05 -5.85 -8.26
CA GLY A 83 2.07 -4.89 -7.76
C GLY A 83 1.25 -4.26 -8.88
N VAL A 84 1.87 -3.99 -10.02
CA VAL A 84 1.16 -3.50 -11.20
C VAL A 84 0.13 -4.53 -11.66
N ASN A 85 0.53 -5.80 -11.75
CA ASN A 85 -0.39 -6.87 -12.16
C ASN A 85 -1.56 -6.99 -11.19
N LEU A 86 -1.32 -6.81 -9.91
CA LEU A 86 -2.39 -6.82 -8.92
C LEU A 86 -3.34 -5.63 -9.11
N ALA A 87 -2.80 -4.43 -9.33
CA ALA A 87 -3.61 -3.24 -9.55
C ALA A 87 -4.46 -3.35 -10.83
N GLU A 88 -3.90 -3.97 -11.85
CA GLU A 88 -4.59 -4.17 -13.13
C GLU A 88 -5.51 -5.39 -13.12
N LYS A 89 -5.54 -6.10 -12.01
CA LYS A 89 -6.40 -7.27 -11.77
C LYS A 89 -6.07 -8.47 -12.66
N ASP A 90 -4.83 -8.51 -13.15
CA ASP A 90 -4.31 -9.68 -13.84
C ASP A 90 -4.06 -10.83 -12.86
N ILE A 91 -3.84 -10.50 -11.61
CA ILE A 91 -3.76 -11.48 -10.51
C ILE A 91 -4.68 -11.01 -9.39
N GLU A 92 -5.09 -11.94 -8.53
CA GLU A 92 -5.93 -11.65 -7.39
C GLU A 92 -5.24 -12.07 -6.11
N ASP A 93 -5.54 -11.35 -5.03
CA ASP A 93 -5.02 -11.66 -3.70
C ASP A 93 -6.15 -11.47 -2.69
N VAL A 94 -6.49 -12.54 -1.99
CA VAL A 94 -7.59 -12.49 -1.01
C VAL A 94 -7.28 -11.55 0.16
N GLY A 95 -6.01 -11.20 0.36
CA GLY A 95 -5.60 -10.26 1.39
C GLY A 95 -5.71 -8.81 0.98
N VAL A 96 -6.11 -8.52 -0.25
CA VAL A 96 -6.17 -7.16 -0.79
C VAL A 96 -7.55 -6.94 -1.41
N ILE A 97 -8.29 -5.99 -0.87
CA ILE A 97 -9.62 -5.64 -1.39
C ILE A 97 -9.55 -4.24 -1.98
N PHE A 98 -9.98 -4.12 -3.24
CA PHE A 98 -10.07 -2.83 -3.90
C PHE A 98 -11.46 -2.26 -3.70
N ASP A 99 -11.51 -0.96 -3.37
CA ASP A 99 -12.75 -0.23 -3.28
C ASP A 99 -13.01 0.38 -4.66
N ASP A 100 -13.64 -0.41 -5.51
CA ASP A 100 -13.91 -0.01 -6.90
C ASP A 100 -15.14 0.87 -6.96
N GLU A 101 -14.95 2.07 -7.36
CA GLU A 101 -16.04 3.03 -7.54
C GLU A 101 -16.57 3.01 -8.95
#